data_d6255e535abe48dacea7e2ddf67de1e0
#
_entry.id   d6255e535abe48dacea7e2ddf67de1e0
#
_cell.length_a   1.000
_cell.length_b   1.000
_cell.length_c   1.000
_cell.angle_alpha   90.00
_cell.angle_beta   90.00
_cell.angle_gamma   90.00
#
_symmetry.space_group_name_H-M   'P 1'
#
loop_
_entity.id
_entity.type
_entity.pdbx_description
1 polymer ?
#
loop_
_entity_poly.entity_id
_entity_poly.type
_entity_poly.pdbx_seq_one_letter_code
_entity_poly.pdbx_strand_id
1 'polypeptide(L)'
;MSVPNPIAESTERFLAGLAPARREQAERDLLRDSVRPEGVDMTLADELNLAKAVKCVAGADGLSVEELAGLKYLMILSGLPVVAQKHVEAFDASTTRVEDVSALFPSAGRKACYVLSGVTTVAALDGLSSEERDFAVELGANLGLSATLVELLIAEARAMAMAMKAGNQELVAELARTREALYDFVLDGHG
;
A
#
# COMPACT_ATOMS: atom_id res chain seq x y z
N MET A 1 -5.12 9.62 -26.67
CA MET A 1 -3.82 9.62 -25.99
C MET A 1 -4.11 9.35 -24.54
N SER A 2 -3.58 8.27 -23.97
CA SER A 2 -3.73 7.98 -22.53
C SER A 2 -2.98 9.04 -21.74
N VAL A 3 -3.59 9.57 -20.69
CA VAL A 3 -2.89 10.49 -19.76
C VAL A 3 -1.80 9.68 -19.07
N PRO A 4 -0.56 10.16 -19.02
CA PRO A 4 0.52 9.42 -18.37
C PRO A 4 0.25 9.27 -16.87
N ASN A 5 0.45 8.06 -16.34
CA ASN A 5 0.29 7.77 -14.92
C ASN A 5 1.56 8.22 -14.15
N PRO A 6 1.47 9.22 -13.26
CA PRO A 6 2.65 9.82 -12.64
C PRO A 6 3.42 8.83 -11.73
N ILE A 7 2.72 7.87 -11.10
CA ILE A 7 3.36 6.85 -10.27
C ILE A 7 4.15 5.89 -11.15
N ALA A 8 3.49 5.35 -12.21
CA ALA A 8 4.13 4.41 -13.14
C ALA A 8 5.37 5.01 -13.78
N GLU A 9 5.26 6.22 -14.35
CA GLU A 9 6.38 6.90 -14.99
C GLU A 9 7.55 7.15 -14.02
N SER A 10 7.24 7.57 -12.80
CA SER A 10 8.26 7.79 -11.77
C SER A 10 8.96 6.48 -11.41
N THR A 11 8.21 5.37 -11.28
CA THR A 11 8.76 4.05 -10.98
C THR A 11 9.61 3.52 -12.12
N GLU A 12 9.12 3.58 -13.35
CA GLU A 12 9.84 3.14 -14.55
C GLU A 12 11.15 3.91 -14.74
N ARG A 13 11.13 5.24 -14.58
CA ARG A 13 12.31 6.08 -14.65
C ARG A 13 13.36 5.73 -13.59
N PHE A 14 12.92 5.46 -12.37
CA PHE A 14 13.81 5.02 -11.30
C PHE A 14 14.46 3.67 -11.63
N LEU A 15 13.65 2.68 -12.02
CA LEU A 15 14.13 1.33 -12.35
C LEU A 15 15.06 1.33 -13.57
N ALA A 16 14.77 2.14 -14.58
CA ALA A 16 15.64 2.31 -15.75
C ALA A 16 16.99 2.99 -15.41
N GLY A 17 17.01 3.82 -14.37
CA GLY A 17 18.22 4.46 -13.86
C GLY A 17 19.12 3.56 -13.01
N LEU A 18 18.63 2.40 -12.58
CA LEU A 18 19.41 1.44 -11.80
C LEU A 18 20.33 0.63 -12.73
N ALA A 19 21.62 0.49 -12.33
CA ALA A 19 22.49 -0.47 -12.98
C ALA A 19 21.90 -1.90 -12.84
N PRO A 20 21.99 -2.77 -13.88
CA PRO A 20 21.36 -4.10 -13.89
C PRO A 20 21.67 -4.93 -12.63
N ALA A 21 22.93 -4.99 -12.22
CA ALA A 21 23.34 -5.72 -11.00
C ALA A 21 22.71 -5.18 -9.71
N ARG A 22 22.46 -3.86 -9.63
CA ARG A 22 21.78 -3.26 -8.47
C ARG A 22 20.28 -3.56 -8.49
N ARG A 23 19.67 -3.60 -9.64
CA ARG A 23 18.27 -3.98 -9.80
C ARG A 23 18.05 -5.44 -9.38
N GLU A 24 18.86 -6.35 -9.91
CA GLU A 24 18.82 -7.77 -9.52
C GLU A 24 19.07 -7.98 -8.02
N GLN A 25 19.97 -7.21 -7.43
CA GLN A 25 20.20 -7.27 -5.98
C GLN A 25 18.96 -6.79 -5.21
N ALA A 26 18.34 -5.69 -5.62
CA ALA A 26 17.12 -5.17 -5.00
C ALA A 26 15.95 -6.17 -5.10
N GLU A 27 15.80 -6.86 -6.22
CA GLU A 27 14.79 -7.89 -6.41
C GLU A 27 15.06 -9.12 -5.50
N ARG A 28 16.31 -9.54 -5.34
CA ARG A 28 16.69 -10.60 -4.39
C ARG A 28 16.44 -10.21 -2.94
N ASP A 29 16.81 -8.99 -2.56
CA ASP A 29 16.62 -8.48 -1.19
C ASP A 29 15.12 -8.38 -0.86
N LEU A 30 14.31 -7.91 -1.81
CA LEU A 30 12.86 -7.87 -1.69
C LEU A 30 12.25 -9.25 -1.39
N LEU A 31 12.68 -10.29 -2.11
CA LEU A 31 12.19 -11.66 -1.92
C LEU A 31 12.63 -12.25 -0.57
N ARG A 32 13.81 -11.89 -0.08
CA ARG A 32 14.35 -12.38 1.18
C ARG A 32 13.77 -11.69 2.40
N ASP A 33 13.63 -10.38 2.34
CA ASP A 33 13.42 -9.51 3.51
C ASP A 33 11.95 -9.06 3.67
N SER A 34 11.11 -9.24 2.63
CA SER A 34 9.71 -8.82 2.70
C SER A 34 8.87 -9.72 3.60
N VAL A 35 8.04 -9.07 4.41
CA VAL A 35 6.99 -9.72 5.20
C VAL A 35 5.65 -9.51 4.49
N ARG A 36 5.16 -10.54 3.83
CA ARG A 36 3.91 -10.49 3.06
C ARG A 36 2.99 -11.67 3.35
N PRO A 37 1.67 -11.50 3.23
CA PRO A 37 0.72 -12.61 3.28
C PRO A 37 1.00 -13.63 2.15
N GLU A 38 0.70 -14.90 2.41
CA GLU A 38 0.78 -15.95 1.40
C GLU A 38 -0.10 -15.61 0.18
N GLY A 39 0.36 -15.91 -1.02
CA GLY A 39 -0.37 -15.66 -2.26
C GLY A 39 -0.45 -14.19 -2.69
N VAL A 40 0.31 -13.28 -2.06
CA VAL A 40 0.49 -11.90 -2.51
C VAL A 40 1.86 -11.74 -3.16
N ASP A 41 1.90 -11.85 -4.48
CA ASP A 41 3.12 -11.67 -5.26
C ASP A 41 3.30 -10.20 -5.64
N MET A 42 4.40 -9.61 -5.17
CA MET A 42 4.77 -8.22 -5.45
C MET A 42 6.16 -8.16 -6.07
N THR A 43 6.27 -7.50 -7.20
CA THR A 43 7.56 -7.14 -7.81
C THR A 43 8.15 -5.91 -7.15
N LEU A 44 9.41 -5.59 -7.44
CA LEU A 44 10.03 -4.32 -6.99
C LEU A 44 9.25 -3.09 -7.49
N ALA A 45 8.71 -3.16 -8.71
CA ALA A 45 7.84 -2.10 -9.24
C ALA A 45 6.54 -1.97 -8.45
N ASP A 46 5.90 -3.10 -8.12
CA ASP A 46 4.66 -3.10 -7.33
C ASP A 46 4.86 -2.49 -5.94
N GLU A 47 5.96 -2.84 -5.24
CA GLU A 47 6.24 -2.28 -3.91
C GLU A 47 6.56 -0.78 -3.96
N LEU A 48 7.27 -0.33 -5.00
CA LEU A 48 7.49 1.10 -5.24
C LEU A 48 6.17 1.83 -5.51
N ASN A 49 5.30 1.23 -6.32
CA ASN A 49 3.99 1.78 -6.64
C ASN A 49 3.09 1.82 -5.39
N LEU A 50 3.08 0.75 -4.58
CA LEU A 50 2.34 0.71 -3.32
C LEU A 50 2.82 1.79 -2.35
N ALA A 51 4.12 1.92 -2.14
CA ALA A 51 4.65 2.93 -1.23
C ALA A 51 4.33 4.37 -1.69
N LYS A 52 4.32 4.63 -3.01
CA LYS A 52 3.86 5.91 -3.56
C LYS A 52 2.35 6.09 -3.43
N ALA A 53 1.55 5.04 -3.64
CA ALA A 53 0.10 5.07 -3.41
C ALA A 53 -0.23 5.39 -1.95
N VAL A 54 0.47 4.78 -0.99
CA VAL A 54 0.35 5.12 0.43
C VAL A 54 0.62 6.61 0.65
N LYS A 55 1.70 7.15 0.07
CA LYS A 55 2.03 8.58 0.18
C LYS A 55 0.95 9.47 -0.42
N CYS A 56 0.25 9.03 -1.48
CA CYS A 56 -0.83 9.79 -2.09
C CYS A 56 -2.06 9.87 -1.19
N VAL A 57 -2.45 8.74 -0.58
CA VAL A 57 -3.64 8.68 0.26
C VAL A 57 -3.40 9.36 1.60
N ALA A 58 -2.35 8.95 2.32
CA ALA A 58 -1.97 9.54 3.59
C ALA A 58 -1.57 11.03 3.48
N GLY A 59 -1.26 11.52 2.30
CA GLY A 59 -0.96 12.92 2.05
C GLY A 59 -2.12 13.73 1.48
N ALA A 60 -3.34 13.18 1.44
CA ALA A 60 -4.49 13.86 0.84
C ALA A 60 -4.84 15.18 1.57
N ASP A 61 -4.70 15.20 2.88
CA ASP A 61 -4.88 16.39 3.73
C ASP A 61 -3.56 16.94 4.30
N GLY A 62 -2.43 16.33 3.95
CA GLY A 62 -1.07 16.68 4.38
C GLY A 62 -0.43 15.58 5.22
N LEU A 63 0.70 15.04 4.76
CA LEU A 63 1.40 13.92 5.40
C LEU A 63 1.87 14.26 6.82
N SER A 64 1.30 13.60 7.82
CA SER A 64 1.66 13.77 9.24
C SER A 64 3.01 13.09 9.59
N VAL A 65 3.51 13.34 10.79
CA VAL A 65 4.74 12.67 11.29
C VAL A 65 4.49 11.19 11.51
N GLU A 66 3.33 10.82 12.00
CA GLU A 66 2.89 9.45 12.25
C GLU A 66 2.76 8.65 10.95
N GLU A 67 2.15 9.22 9.93
CA GLU A 67 2.01 8.60 8.62
C GLU A 67 3.34 8.47 7.89
N LEU A 68 4.22 9.49 7.98
CA LEU A 68 5.56 9.39 7.44
C LEU A 68 6.36 8.26 8.11
N ALA A 69 6.22 8.09 9.44
CA ALA A 69 6.84 6.97 10.16
C ALA A 69 6.23 5.63 9.71
N GLY A 70 4.91 5.55 9.53
CA GLY A 70 4.20 4.39 9.02
C GLY A 70 4.63 4.01 7.59
N LEU A 71 4.73 4.99 6.71
CA LEU A 71 5.23 4.79 5.34
C LEU A 71 6.67 4.22 5.35
N LYS A 72 7.55 4.78 6.19
CA LYS A 72 8.92 4.26 6.34
C LYS A 72 8.92 2.82 6.86
N TYR A 73 8.09 2.52 7.85
CA TYR A 73 7.97 1.18 8.39
C TYR A 73 7.43 0.19 7.34
N LEU A 74 6.41 0.58 6.58
CA LEU A 74 5.89 -0.22 5.47
C LEU A 74 6.99 -0.51 4.44
N MET A 75 7.77 0.49 4.02
CA MET A 75 8.87 0.30 3.08
C MET A 75 9.96 -0.66 3.60
N ILE A 76 10.22 -0.67 4.90
CA ILE A 76 11.15 -1.62 5.54
C ILE A 76 10.57 -3.04 5.51
N LEU A 77 9.31 -3.22 5.91
CA LEU A 77 8.62 -4.51 5.89
C LEU A 77 8.49 -5.09 4.47
N SER A 78 8.33 -4.22 3.48
CA SER A 78 8.32 -4.59 2.06
C SER A 78 9.71 -5.01 1.53
N GLY A 79 10.78 -4.85 2.31
CA GLY A 79 12.14 -5.13 1.86
C GLY A 79 12.68 -4.13 0.83
N LEU A 80 12.10 -2.92 0.73
CA LEU A 80 12.58 -1.90 -0.20
C LEU A 80 13.98 -1.40 0.21
N PRO A 81 14.98 -1.43 -0.70
CA PRO A 81 16.31 -0.92 -0.41
C PRO A 81 16.29 0.59 -0.18
N VAL A 82 17.25 1.10 0.62
CA VAL A 82 17.33 2.51 1.03
C VAL A 82 17.26 3.49 -0.16
N VAL A 83 17.86 3.14 -1.30
CA VAL A 83 17.81 3.99 -2.49
C VAL A 83 16.38 4.11 -3.05
N ALA A 84 15.59 3.04 -2.97
CA ALA A 84 14.18 3.02 -3.37
C ALA A 84 13.31 3.80 -2.38
N GLN A 85 13.57 3.65 -1.07
CA GLN A 85 12.87 4.43 -0.02
C GLN A 85 13.06 5.94 -0.23
N LYS A 86 14.30 6.39 -0.47
CA LYS A 86 14.59 7.80 -0.78
C LYS A 86 13.87 8.28 -2.05
N HIS A 87 13.74 7.42 -3.06
CA HIS A 87 13.01 7.75 -4.27
C HIS A 87 11.50 7.94 -3.99
N VAL A 88 10.90 7.11 -3.15
CA VAL A 88 9.50 7.26 -2.69
C VAL A 88 9.35 8.54 -1.85
N GLU A 89 10.26 8.81 -0.92
CA GLU A 89 10.22 10.04 -0.11
C GLU A 89 10.27 11.30 -0.97
N ALA A 90 11.02 11.30 -2.05
CA ALA A 90 11.15 12.42 -2.98
C ALA A 90 10.00 12.53 -4.01
N PHE A 91 9.12 11.52 -4.10
CA PHE A 91 8.00 11.53 -5.05
C PHE A 91 6.98 12.60 -4.66
N ASP A 92 6.60 13.46 -5.63
CA ASP A 92 5.52 14.43 -5.46
C ASP A 92 4.17 13.77 -5.77
N ALA A 93 3.35 13.61 -4.73
CA ALA A 93 2.05 12.96 -4.80
C ALA A 93 0.90 13.94 -5.13
N SER A 94 1.16 15.26 -5.18
CA SER A 94 0.14 16.31 -5.26
C SER A 94 -0.74 16.28 -6.52
N THR A 95 -0.27 15.63 -7.59
CA THR A 95 -0.99 15.51 -8.86
C THR A 95 -1.58 14.13 -9.10
N THR A 96 -1.43 13.23 -8.14
CA THR A 96 -1.89 11.83 -8.26
C THR A 96 -3.38 11.72 -7.90
N ARG A 97 -4.11 10.95 -8.69
CA ARG A 97 -5.53 10.67 -8.48
C ARG A 97 -5.75 9.20 -8.14
N VAL A 98 -6.93 8.86 -7.63
CA VAL A 98 -7.30 7.49 -7.28
C VAL A 98 -7.21 6.53 -8.47
N GLU A 99 -7.57 6.99 -9.67
CA GLU A 99 -7.48 6.20 -10.90
C GLU A 99 -6.03 5.90 -11.28
N ASP A 100 -5.10 6.79 -10.98
CA ASP A 100 -3.68 6.56 -11.20
C ASP A 100 -3.16 5.44 -10.29
N VAL A 101 -3.66 5.36 -9.04
CA VAL A 101 -3.33 4.29 -8.11
C VAL A 101 -3.95 2.96 -8.55
N SER A 102 -5.26 2.93 -8.80
CA SER A 102 -5.97 1.70 -9.15
C SER A 102 -5.48 1.07 -10.46
N ALA A 103 -5.09 1.88 -11.44
CA ALA A 103 -4.55 1.40 -12.71
C ALA A 103 -3.22 0.64 -12.61
N LEU A 104 -2.52 0.70 -11.47
CA LEU A 104 -1.23 0.03 -11.26
C LEU A 104 -1.37 -1.42 -10.79
N PHE A 105 -2.53 -1.80 -10.30
CA PHE A 105 -2.75 -3.09 -9.65
C PHE A 105 -3.87 -3.86 -10.34
N PRO A 106 -3.80 -5.21 -10.36
CA PRO A 106 -4.90 -6.02 -10.91
C PRO A 106 -6.16 -5.80 -10.08
N SER A 107 -7.29 -5.73 -10.76
CA SER A 107 -8.60 -5.67 -10.12
C SER A 107 -8.96 -7.03 -9.51
N ALA A 108 -9.60 -6.97 -8.35
CA ALA A 108 -10.02 -8.09 -7.53
C ALA A 108 -8.86 -9.00 -7.06
N GLY A 109 -9.08 -9.74 -5.99
CA GLY A 109 -8.14 -10.70 -5.44
C GLY A 109 -7.27 -10.18 -4.30
N ARG A 110 -6.41 -11.06 -3.75
CA ARG A 110 -5.60 -10.81 -2.55
C ARG A 110 -4.67 -9.60 -2.69
N LYS A 111 -4.11 -9.36 -3.89
CA LYS A 111 -3.23 -8.21 -4.15
C LYS A 111 -3.97 -6.88 -4.03
N ALA A 112 -5.22 -6.80 -4.54
CA ALA A 112 -6.07 -5.63 -4.38
C ALA A 112 -6.38 -5.34 -2.91
N CYS A 113 -6.72 -6.38 -2.13
CA CYS A 113 -6.93 -6.27 -0.69
C CYS A 113 -5.65 -5.82 0.04
N TYR A 114 -4.50 -6.38 -0.30
CA TYR A 114 -3.20 -6.01 0.26
C TYR A 114 -2.88 -4.54 0.03
N VAL A 115 -3.08 -4.06 -1.21
CA VAL A 115 -2.89 -2.65 -1.57
C VAL A 115 -3.80 -1.74 -0.75
N LEU A 116 -5.11 -2.02 -0.72
CA LEU A 116 -6.07 -1.22 0.05
C LEU A 116 -5.73 -1.21 1.54
N SER A 117 -5.39 -2.39 2.12
CA SER A 117 -5.02 -2.50 3.54
C SER A 117 -3.74 -1.71 3.87
N GLY A 118 -2.72 -1.77 3.01
CA GLY A 118 -1.47 -1.05 3.20
C GLY A 118 -1.69 0.46 3.21
N VAL A 119 -2.44 0.95 2.23
CA VAL A 119 -2.80 2.36 2.10
C VAL A 119 -3.58 2.85 3.32
N THR A 120 -4.67 2.16 3.67
CA THR A 120 -5.57 2.59 4.76
C THR A 120 -4.94 2.44 6.14
N THR A 121 -4.05 1.44 6.37
CA THR A 121 -3.39 1.29 7.67
C THR A 121 -2.46 2.46 7.96
N VAL A 122 -1.72 2.95 6.97
CA VAL A 122 -0.82 4.10 7.16
C VAL A 122 -1.64 5.37 7.36
N ALA A 123 -2.64 5.62 6.51
CA ALA A 123 -3.54 6.77 6.63
C ALA A 123 -4.31 6.81 7.98
N ALA A 124 -4.56 5.66 8.61
CA ALA A 124 -5.22 5.58 9.90
C ALA A 124 -4.31 5.85 11.12
N LEU A 125 -3.00 6.03 10.92
CA LEU A 125 -2.07 6.17 12.05
C LEU A 125 -2.26 7.45 12.88
N ASP A 126 -2.74 8.53 12.32
CA ASP A 126 -3.12 9.73 13.07
C ASP A 126 -4.65 9.91 13.18
N GLY A 127 -5.40 9.06 12.53
CA GLY A 127 -6.86 9.02 12.53
C GLY A 127 -7.39 9.32 11.14
N LEU A 128 -7.84 8.31 10.44
CA LEU A 128 -8.33 8.38 9.05
C LEU A 128 -9.31 9.54 8.85
N SER A 129 -8.89 10.57 8.10
CA SER A 129 -9.71 11.73 7.76
C SER A 129 -10.86 11.36 6.82
N SER A 130 -11.82 12.29 6.60
CA SER A 130 -12.91 12.07 5.62
C SER A 130 -12.38 11.93 4.21
N GLU A 131 -11.43 12.76 3.83
CA GLU A 131 -10.79 12.78 2.51
C GLU A 131 -10.04 11.49 2.23
N GLU A 132 -9.25 11.01 3.19
CA GLU A 132 -8.53 9.73 3.08
C GLU A 132 -9.47 8.53 3.03
N ARG A 133 -10.54 8.58 3.83
CA ARG A 133 -11.57 7.54 3.80
C ARG A 133 -12.27 7.49 2.45
N ASP A 134 -12.68 8.63 1.92
CA ASP A 134 -13.33 8.72 0.62
C ASP A 134 -12.40 8.22 -0.49
N PHE A 135 -11.12 8.58 -0.46
CA PHE A 135 -10.11 8.04 -1.36
C PHE A 135 -9.99 6.51 -1.24
N ALA A 136 -9.93 5.98 -0.01
CA ALA A 136 -9.84 4.53 0.22
C ALA A 136 -11.07 3.77 -0.30
N VAL A 137 -12.28 4.32 -0.11
CA VAL A 137 -13.53 3.74 -0.64
C VAL A 137 -13.53 3.72 -2.16
N GLU A 138 -13.16 4.84 -2.79
CA GLU A 138 -13.08 4.95 -4.24
C GLU A 138 -11.97 4.03 -4.81
N LEU A 139 -10.82 3.97 -4.17
CA LEU A 139 -9.75 3.05 -4.53
C LEU A 139 -10.22 1.58 -4.47
N GLY A 140 -10.87 1.19 -3.39
CA GLY A 140 -11.41 -0.16 -3.23
C GLY A 140 -12.41 -0.53 -4.33
N ALA A 141 -13.31 0.38 -4.67
CA ALA A 141 -14.26 0.21 -5.76
C ALA A 141 -13.56 0.07 -7.13
N ASN A 142 -12.57 0.93 -7.41
CA ASN A 142 -11.78 0.89 -8.65
C ASN A 142 -10.90 -0.37 -8.74
N LEU A 143 -10.49 -0.94 -7.60
CA LEU A 143 -9.81 -2.23 -7.51
C LEU A 143 -10.78 -3.43 -7.63
N GLY A 144 -12.08 -3.19 -7.84
CA GLY A 144 -13.09 -4.24 -8.05
C GLY A 144 -13.44 -5.00 -6.76
N LEU A 145 -13.23 -4.40 -5.59
CA LEU A 145 -13.63 -4.98 -4.30
C LEU A 145 -15.08 -4.61 -3.98
N SER A 146 -15.83 -5.52 -3.35
CA SER A 146 -17.19 -5.22 -2.91
C SER A 146 -17.20 -4.14 -1.83
N ALA A 147 -18.25 -3.33 -1.78
CA ALA A 147 -18.39 -2.27 -0.79
C ALA A 147 -18.29 -2.79 0.65
N THR A 148 -18.84 -3.98 0.92
CA THR A 148 -18.77 -4.62 2.22
C THR A 148 -17.32 -4.97 2.61
N LEU A 149 -16.56 -5.54 1.67
CA LEU A 149 -15.16 -5.89 1.92
C LEU A 149 -14.30 -4.64 2.12
N VAL A 150 -14.52 -3.59 1.33
CA VAL A 150 -13.84 -2.30 1.50
C VAL A 150 -14.06 -1.74 2.90
N GLU A 151 -15.30 -1.71 3.38
CA GLU A 151 -15.61 -1.22 4.74
C GLU A 151 -14.98 -2.10 5.83
N LEU A 152 -14.94 -3.42 5.64
CA LEU A 152 -14.28 -4.33 6.58
C LEU A 152 -12.77 -4.11 6.63
N LEU A 153 -12.12 -3.93 5.49
CA LEU A 153 -10.68 -3.63 5.41
C LEU A 153 -10.33 -2.27 6.02
N ILE A 154 -11.17 -1.25 5.81
CA ILE A 154 -11.01 0.06 6.44
C ILE A 154 -11.17 -0.03 7.96
N ALA A 155 -12.18 -0.77 8.45
CA ALA A 155 -12.41 -0.96 9.88
C ALA A 155 -11.24 -1.72 10.54
N GLU A 156 -10.75 -2.77 9.89
CA GLU A 156 -9.58 -3.54 10.33
C GLU A 156 -8.31 -2.65 10.35
N ALA A 157 -8.06 -1.87 9.31
CA ALA A 157 -6.91 -0.97 9.23
C ALA A 157 -6.89 0.07 10.37
N ARG A 158 -8.05 0.64 10.70
CA ARG A 158 -8.20 1.55 11.85
C ARG A 158 -7.90 0.85 13.18
N ALA A 159 -8.41 -0.37 13.37
CA ALA A 159 -8.15 -1.16 14.58
C ALA A 159 -6.65 -1.51 14.67
N MET A 160 -6.01 -1.88 13.54
CA MET A 160 -4.58 -2.15 13.46
C MET A 160 -3.75 -0.92 13.84
N ALA A 161 -4.05 0.24 13.29
CA ALA A 161 -3.37 1.50 13.61
C ALA A 161 -3.48 1.83 15.12
N MET A 162 -4.67 1.66 15.70
CA MET A 162 -4.89 1.85 17.15
C MET A 162 -4.07 0.85 17.99
N ALA A 163 -4.04 -0.42 17.60
CA ALA A 163 -3.27 -1.46 18.29
C ALA A 163 -1.78 -1.18 18.25
N MET A 164 -1.27 -0.75 17.07
CA MET A 164 0.14 -0.35 16.89
C MET A 164 0.50 0.84 17.79
N LYS A 165 -0.32 1.90 17.81
CA LYS A 165 -0.12 3.07 18.69
C LYS A 165 -0.13 2.71 20.17
N ALA A 166 -0.99 1.76 20.57
CA ALA A 166 -1.05 1.27 21.94
C ALA A 166 0.10 0.31 22.31
N GLY A 167 0.93 -0.11 21.34
CA GLY A 167 1.96 -1.14 21.55
C GLY A 167 1.40 -2.52 21.86
N ASN A 168 0.13 -2.79 21.54
CA ASN A 168 -0.54 -4.05 21.83
C ASN A 168 -0.21 -5.10 20.75
N GLN A 169 0.92 -5.79 20.92
CA GLN A 169 1.43 -6.77 19.96
C GLN A 169 0.50 -7.99 19.80
N GLU A 170 -0.23 -8.39 20.84
CA GLU A 170 -1.18 -9.50 20.77
C GLU A 170 -2.35 -9.15 19.83
N LEU A 171 -2.94 -7.97 20.02
CA LEU A 171 -4.01 -7.48 19.14
C LEU A 171 -3.54 -7.25 17.71
N VAL A 172 -2.31 -6.75 17.51
CA VAL A 172 -1.70 -6.63 16.17
C VAL A 172 -1.63 -7.99 15.48
N ALA A 173 -1.20 -9.04 16.19
CA ALA A 173 -1.13 -10.39 15.65
C ALA A 173 -2.52 -10.98 15.33
N GLU A 174 -3.54 -10.70 16.14
CA GLU A 174 -4.92 -11.12 15.90
C GLU A 174 -5.53 -10.43 14.68
N LEU A 175 -5.33 -9.11 14.56
CA LEU A 175 -5.80 -8.33 13.41
C LEU A 175 -5.09 -8.75 12.12
N ALA A 176 -3.80 -9.10 12.17
CA ALA A 176 -3.10 -9.63 11.00
C ALA A 176 -3.74 -10.93 10.49
N ARG A 177 -4.13 -11.85 11.40
CA ARG A 177 -4.86 -13.08 11.02
C ARG A 177 -6.26 -12.77 10.46
N THR A 178 -6.96 -11.80 11.04
CA THR A 178 -8.26 -11.35 10.54
C THR A 178 -8.13 -10.77 9.13
N ARG A 179 -7.11 -9.98 8.88
CA ARG A 179 -6.79 -9.42 7.56
C ARG A 179 -6.55 -10.51 6.51
N GLU A 180 -5.78 -11.55 6.84
CA GLU A 180 -5.57 -12.68 5.95
C GLU A 180 -6.88 -13.41 5.61
N ALA A 181 -7.75 -13.63 6.60
CA ALA A 181 -9.06 -14.21 6.36
C ALA A 181 -9.95 -13.33 5.46
N LEU A 182 -9.87 -12.00 5.58
CA LEU A 182 -10.56 -11.08 4.68
C LEU A 182 -10.03 -11.17 3.23
N TYR A 183 -8.72 -11.43 3.05
CA TYR A 183 -8.15 -11.66 1.72
C TYR A 183 -8.63 -12.96 1.09
N ASP A 184 -8.87 -13.99 1.89
CA ASP A 184 -9.41 -15.28 1.41
C ASP A 184 -10.88 -15.14 0.98
N PHE A 185 -11.63 -14.26 1.62
CA PHE A 185 -13.03 -14.00 1.30
C PHE A 185 -13.27 -13.59 -0.16
N VAL A 186 -12.28 -12.93 -0.79
CA VAL A 186 -12.34 -12.55 -2.20
C VAL A 186 -12.26 -13.77 -3.13
N LEU A 187 -11.50 -14.81 -2.74
CA LEU A 187 -11.29 -16.00 -3.56
C LEU A 187 -12.55 -16.89 -3.62
N ASP A 188 -13.42 -16.80 -2.61
CA ASP A 188 -14.66 -17.57 -2.52
C ASP A 188 -15.82 -16.97 -3.33
N GLY A 189 -15.56 -15.97 -4.16
CA GLY A 189 -16.56 -15.36 -5.06
C GLY A 189 -17.57 -14.48 -4.36
N HIS A 190 -17.29 -14.03 -3.16
CA HIS A 190 -18.11 -13.11 -2.37
C HIS A 190 -17.60 -11.66 -2.43
N GLY A 191 -16.63 -11.37 -3.32
CA GLY A 191 -16.04 -10.05 -3.55
C GLY A 191 -16.83 -9.18 -4.51
#